data_59ddea343eb2a2bb37278c8e9ef7ce03
#
_entry.id   59ddea343eb2a2bb37278c8e9ef7ce03
#
_cell.length_a   1.000
_cell.length_b   1.000
_cell.length_c   1.000
_cell.angle_alpha   90.00
_cell.angle_beta   90.00
_cell.angle_gamma   90.00
#
_symmetry.space_group_name_H-M   'P 1'
#
loop_
_entity.id
_entity.type
_entity.pdbx_description
1 polymer ?
#
loop_
_entity_poly.entity_id
_entity_poly.type
_entity_poly.pdbx_seq_one_letter_code
_entity_poly.pdbx_strand_id
1 'polypeptide(L)'
;MEKLSKIAAAINSYAKQNPVRAHMPGHKGKKFLGIHPRTDVTELDEIDNESVVNAAETDLANILGADFVRILTDGATCGILSMLYAAKDFGKKIIINRTAHKSVYNALSLFNIEPVIVANGTENGLPQIVSEKEIEKYIDMPDVIGAMLTYPDYFGRTFDIKKISEVVKRSGKYLLIDNAHGNCFKFIGGAAYAGEYADMWVDGVHKTNYTLNQGAVVCAKSHDLAERLKRATGIFSTTSPSYIIAASVEYGIKYNYYNKDILCSAARKVKDLGEKLAASGIKTIDCADPLKLTIDMEKSGLLFIAVQNALKNYRIAVELINERYILFMFSSANRGGDYKKVFKAIIKAKANSAKIEYAKVGREKIEAEKSNDETAKIVAAVSGETENGFCGGRVLD
;
A
#
# COMPACT_ATOMS: atom_id res chain seq x y z
N MET A 1 -10.36 -3.68 -24.66
CA MET A 1 -10.15 -4.57 -23.50
C MET A 1 -9.71 -5.96 -23.93
N GLU A 2 -10.50 -6.65 -24.77
CA GLU A 2 -10.21 -8.02 -25.22
C GLU A 2 -8.86 -8.19 -25.93
N LYS A 3 -8.33 -7.14 -26.58
CA LYS A 3 -7.00 -7.18 -27.22
C LYS A 3 -5.83 -7.23 -26.23
N LEU A 4 -6.05 -6.87 -24.96
CA LEU A 4 -5.02 -6.81 -23.94
C LEU A 4 -5.09 -7.96 -22.93
N SER A 5 -6.16 -8.76 -22.94
CA SER A 5 -6.29 -9.90 -22.03
C SER A 5 -6.87 -11.11 -22.74
N LYS A 6 -6.07 -12.17 -22.81
CA LYS A 6 -6.48 -13.48 -23.34
C LYS A 6 -7.57 -14.11 -22.49
N ILE A 7 -7.47 -13.96 -21.17
CA ILE A 7 -8.48 -14.45 -20.22
C ILE A 7 -9.79 -13.70 -20.42
N ALA A 8 -9.77 -12.36 -20.56
CA ALA A 8 -10.98 -11.59 -20.83
C ALA A 8 -11.64 -11.98 -22.18
N ALA A 9 -10.84 -12.25 -23.20
CA ALA A 9 -11.36 -12.73 -24.48
C ALA A 9 -12.08 -14.08 -24.33
N ALA A 10 -11.49 -15.01 -23.59
CA ALA A 10 -12.05 -16.34 -23.33
C ALA A 10 -13.39 -16.28 -22.59
N ILE A 11 -13.44 -15.60 -21.42
CA ILE A 11 -14.68 -15.49 -20.63
C ILE A 11 -15.80 -14.73 -21.38
N ASN A 12 -15.45 -13.73 -22.20
CA ASN A 12 -16.42 -13.03 -23.04
C ASN A 12 -16.94 -13.90 -24.18
N SER A 13 -16.09 -14.73 -24.81
CA SER A 13 -16.51 -15.70 -25.82
C SER A 13 -17.50 -16.70 -25.24
N TYR A 14 -17.19 -17.27 -24.09
CA TYR A 14 -18.10 -18.16 -23.36
C TYR A 14 -19.43 -17.46 -23.02
N ALA A 15 -19.38 -16.23 -22.51
CA ALA A 15 -20.58 -15.48 -22.15
C ALA A 15 -21.46 -15.16 -23.36
N LYS A 16 -20.88 -14.93 -24.56
CA LYS A 16 -21.60 -14.69 -25.82
C LYS A 16 -22.36 -15.92 -26.32
N GLN A 17 -21.85 -17.12 -26.09
CA GLN A 17 -22.52 -18.37 -26.45
C GLN A 17 -23.81 -18.61 -25.63
N ASN A 18 -23.94 -17.94 -24.47
CA ASN A 18 -25.09 -18.03 -23.56
C ASN A 18 -25.52 -19.47 -23.25
N PRO A 19 -24.61 -20.36 -22.82
CA PRO A 19 -24.89 -21.78 -22.63
C PRO A 19 -25.84 -22.02 -21.44
N VAL A 20 -26.48 -23.19 -21.42
CA VAL A 20 -27.14 -23.68 -20.23
C VAL A 20 -26.07 -24.08 -19.23
N ARG A 21 -25.97 -23.36 -18.11
CA ARG A 21 -24.95 -23.56 -17.08
C ARG A 21 -25.40 -24.58 -16.05
N ALA A 22 -25.06 -25.84 -16.23
CA ALA A 22 -25.28 -26.90 -15.25
C ALA A 22 -24.12 -27.06 -14.26
N HIS A 23 -23.11 -26.16 -14.33
CA HIS A 23 -21.91 -26.11 -13.49
C HIS A 23 -21.91 -24.88 -12.56
N MET A 24 -20.92 -24.75 -11.69
CA MET A 24 -20.69 -23.54 -10.88
C MET A 24 -20.40 -22.30 -11.78
N PRO A 25 -20.61 -21.08 -11.30
CA PRO A 25 -21.19 -20.69 -10.00
C PRO A 25 -22.70 -20.81 -9.91
N GLY A 26 -23.23 -20.80 -8.70
CA GLY A 26 -24.66 -21.01 -8.41
C GLY A 26 -25.62 -20.01 -9.03
N HIS A 27 -25.20 -18.77 -9.34
CA HIS A 27 -26.01 -17.75 -10.00
C HIS A 27 -26.28 -18.03 -11.49
N LYS A 28 -25.61 -18.98 -12.12
CA LYS A 28 -25.80 -19.40 -13.51
C LYS A 28 -25.76 -18.25 -14.54
N GLY A 29 -25.02 -17.17 -14.25
CA GLY A 29 -24.96 -15.98 -15.08
C GLY A 29 -26.20 -15.07 -15.03
N LYS A 30 -27.16 -15.35 -14.14
CA LYS A 30 -28.37 -14.55 -14.00
C LYS A 30 -28.12 -13.29 -13.18
N LYS A 31 -28.82 -12.20 -13.52
CA LYS A 31 -28.74 -10.93 -12.80
C LYS A 31 -29.20 -11.09 -11.34
N PHE A 32 -28.39 -10.57 -10.41
CA PHE A 32 -28.73 -10.42 -8.99
C PHE A 32 -27.94 -9.23 -8.40
N LEU A 33 -28.40 -8.61 -7.33
CA LEU A 33 -27.77 -7.46 -6.68
C LEU A 33 -27.35 -6.33 -7.65
N GLY A 34 -28.09 -6.13 -8.74
CA GLY A 34 -27.74 -5.15 -9.76
C GLY A 34 -26.57 -5.54 -10.69
N ILE A 35 -26.03 -6.74 -10.54
CA ILE A 35 -24.87 -7.25 -11.28
C ILE A 35 -25.32 -8.23 -12.36
N HIS A 36 -24.64 -8.23 -13.52
CA HIS A 36 -24.78 -9.23 -14.57
C HIS A 36 -23.53 -10.11 -14.66
N PRO A 37 -23.44 -11.22 -13.90
CA PRO A 37 -22.23 -12.02 -13.80
C PRO A 37 -22.10 -13.05 -14.93
N ARG A 38 -22.36 -12.66 -16.18
CA ARG A 38 -22.24 -13.59 -17.33
C ARG A 38 -20.83 -14.07 -17.56
N THR A 39 -19.84 -13.24 -17.20
CA THR A 39 -18.42 -13.52 -17.33
C THR A 39 -17.80 -14.15 -16.07
N ASP A 40 -18.57 -14.30 -15.00
CA ASP A 40 -18.13 -15.01 -13.81
C ASP A 40 -18.38 -16.50 -14.02
N VAL A 41 -17.30 -17.22 -14.24
CA VAL A 41 -17.25 -18.64 -14.59
C VAL A 41 -16.14 -19.30 -13.80
N THR A 42 -16.25 -20.59 -13.56
CA THR A 42 -15.21 -21.41 -12.92
C THR A 42 -14.63 -22.46 -13.87
N GLU A 43 -15.40 -22.83 -14.89
CA GLU A 43 -15.03 -23.82 -15.87
C GLU A 43 -15.39 -23.31 -17.27
N LEU A 44 -14.50 -23.51 -18.21
CA LEU A 44 -14.67 -23.15 -19.62
C LEU A 44 -14.50 -24.43 -20.40
N ASP A 45 -15.59 -25.15 -20.63
CA ASP A 45 -15.62 -26.51 -21.21
C ASP A 45 -14.92 -26.66 -22.56
N GLU A 46 -14.79 -25.59 -23.33
CA GLU A 46 -14.15 -25.57 -24.66
C GLU A 46 -12.74 -24.99 -24.64
N ILE A 47 -12.32 -24.45 -23.51
CA ILE A 47 -11.01 -23.84 -23.37
C ILE A 47 -10.30 -24.61 -22.28
N ASP A 48 -9.21 -25.24 -22.65
CA ASP A 48 -8.22 -25.74 -21.70
C ASP A 48 -7.84 -24.55 -20.79
N ASN A 49 -8.48 -24.48 -19.63
CA ASN A 49 -8.35 -23.37 -18.68
C ASN A 49 -6.89 -23.15 -18.31
N GLU A 50 -6.11 -24.23 -18.18
CA GLU A 50 -4.68 -24.12 -17.93
C GLU A 50 -3.97 -23.45 -19.09
N SER A 51 -4.37 -23.70 -20.36
CA SER A 51 -3.66 -23.13 -21.50
C SER A 51 -3.85 -21.63 -21.62
N VAL A 52 -5.05 -21.08 -21.34
CA VAL A 52 -5.32 -19.63 -21.43
C VAL A 52 -4.61 -18.88 -20.31
N VAL A 53 -4.72 -19.36 -19.08
CA VAL A 53 -4.07 -18.75 -17.93
C VAL A 53 -2.55 -18.86 -18.04
N ASN A 54 -2.02 -20.04 -18.37
CA ASN A 54 -0.60 -20.26 -18.57
C ASN A 54 -0.03 -19.38 -19.69
N ALA A 55 -0.79 -19.20 -20.79
CA ALA A 55 -0.38 -18.31 -21.88
C ALA A 55 -0.36 -16.84 -21.45
N ALA A 56 -1.31 -16.42 -20.59
CA ALA A 56 -1.31 -15.08 -19.99
C ALA A 56 -0.11 -14.91 -19.02
N GLU A 57 0.14 -15.88 -18.15
CA GLU A 57 1.26 -15.90 -17.21
C GLU A 57 2.61 -15.86 -17.92
N THR A 58 2.76 -16.57 -19.04
CA THR A 58 3.96 -16.51 -19.90
C THR A 58 4.18 -15.12 -20.48
N ASP A 59 3.13 -14.45 -20.98
CA ASP A 59 3.24 -13.08 -21.46
C ASP A 59 3.67 -12.14 -20.32
N LEU A 60 3.10 -12.31 -19.12
CA LEU A 60 3.42 -11.49 -17.96
C LEU A 60 4.85 -11.77 -17.46
N ALA A 61 5.33 -13.01 -17.51
CA ALA A 61 6.71 -13.38 -17.20
C ALA A 61 7.71 -12.61 -18.08
N ASN A 62 7.46 -12.58 -19.39
CA ASN A 62 8.26 -11.80 -20.33
C ASN A 62 8.24 -10.28 -20.02
N ILE A 63 7.07 -9.71 -19.69
CA ILE A 63 6.94 -8.28 -19.38
C ILE A 63 7.68 -7.95 -18.08
N LEU A 64 7.52 -8.77 -17.04
CA LEU A 64 8.08 -8.53 -15.72
C LEU A 64 9.55 -8.96 -15.59
N GLY A 65 10.05 -9.76 -16.53
CA GLY A 65 11.43 -10.28 -16.52
C GLY A 65 11.61 -11.38 -15.48
N ALA A 66 10.63 -12.27 -15.35
CA ALA A 66 10.62 -13.42 -14.46
C ALA A 66 10.73 -14.73 -15.26
N ASP A 67 11.25 -15.79 -14.64
CA ASP A 67 11.20 -17.15 -15.19
C ASP A 67 9.85 -17.83 -14.91
N PHE A 68 9.16 -17.38 -13.87
CA PHE A 68 7.83 -17.84 -13.48
C PHE A 68 6.98 -16.70 -12.96
N VAL A 69 5.71 -16.67 -13.39
CA VAL A 69 4.66 -15.79 -12.87
C VAL A 69 3.43 -16.63 -12.58
N ARG A 70 2.80 -16.38 -11.45
CA ARG A 70 1.46 -16.88 -11.13
C ARG A 70 0.55 -15.71 -10.87
N ILE A 71 -0.58 -15.66 -11.59
CA ILE A 71 -1.68 -14.72 -11.31
C ILE A 71 -2.37 -15.16 -10.02
N LEU A 72 -2.57 -14.22 -9.09
CA LEU A 72 -3.24 -14.44 -7.82
C LEU A 72 -4.55 -13.65 -7.76
N THR A 73 -5.61 -14.33 -7.35
CA THR A 73 -6.95 -13.74 -7.11
C THR A 73 -7.25 -13.56 -5.62
N ASP A 74 -6.29 -13.92 -4.77
CA ASP A 74 -6.37 -13.91 -3.31
C ASP A 74 -5.46 -12.84 -2.68
N GLY A 75 -5.04 -11.88 -3.49
CA GLY A 75 -4.19 -10.76 -3.08
C GLY A 75 -2.71 -11.12 -2.91
N ALA A 76 -1.88 -10.11 -2.68
CA ALA A 76 -0.46 -10.26 -2.39
C ALA A 76 -0.20 -11.13 -1.13
N THR A 77 -1.17 -11.23 -0.23
CA THR A 77 -1.08 -12.10 0.96
C THR A 77 -0.82 -13.55 0.57
N CYS A 78 -1.52 -14.09 -0.44
CA CYS A 78 -1.29 -15.43 -0.95
C CYS A 78 0.14 -15.57 -1.50
N GLY A 79 0.64 -14.58 -2.23
CA GLY A 79 2.01 -14.57 -2.75
C GLY A 79 3.07 -14.55 -1.65
N ILE A 80 2.88 -13.77 -0.58
CA ILE A 80 3.77 -13.72 0.57
C ILE A 80 3.83 -15.08 1.28
N LEU A 81 2.67 -15.69 1.55
CA LEU A 81 2.60 -17.04 2.11
C LEU A 81 3.34 -18.05 1.22
N SER A 82 3.11 -17.98 -0.09
CA SER A 82 3.73 -18.88 -1.07
C SER A 82 5.25 -18.72 -1.13
N MET A 83 5.76 -17.49 -1.15
CA MET A 83 7.21 -17.24 -1.17
C MET A 83 7.90 -17.77 0.09
N LEU A 84 7.35 -17.47 1.27
CA LEU A 84 7.93 -17.93 2.54
C LEU A 84 7.83 -19.46 2.69
N TYR A 85 6.74 -20.08 2.23
CA TYR A 85 6.62 -21.54 2.19
C TYR A 85 7.63 -22.17 1.22
N ALA A 86 7.82 -21.60 0.04
CA ALA A 86 8.79 -22.07 -0.93
C ALA A 86 10.24 -22.01 -0.40
N ALA A 87 10.52 -21.04 0.46
CA ALA A 87 11.85 -20.78 1.04
C ALA A 87 12.10 -21.48 2.40
N LYS A 88 11.07 -22.02 3.08
CA LYS A 88 11.16 -22.49 4.47
C LYS A 88 12.19 -23.59 4.72
N ASP A 89 12.53 -24.37 3.69
CA ASP A 89 13.48 -25.47 3.82
C ASP A 89 14.95 -25.03 3.71
N PHE A 90 15.20 -23.75 3.36
CA PHE A 90 16.57 -23.20 3.26
C PHE A 90 17.15 -22.71 4.59
N GLY A 91 16.37 -22.69 5.64
CA GLY A 91 16.80 -22.29 6.97
C GLY A 91 15.62 -22.08 7.92
N LYS A 92 15.92 -21.58 9.12
CA LYS A 92 14.91 -21.36 10.16
C LYS A 92 14.72 -19.88 10.52
N LYS A 93 15.56 -18.99 10.00
CA LYS A 93 15.54 -17.55 10.27
C LYS A 93 15.44 -16.76 8.99
N ILE A 94 14.79 -15.60 9.04
CA ILE A 94 14.73 -14.68 7.91
C ILE A 94 14.82 -13.24 8.37
N ILE A 95 15.62 -12.42 7.69
CA ILE A 95 15.70 -11.00 7.97
C ILE A 95 14.46 -10.30 7.41
N ILE A 96 13.77 -9.51 8.24
CA ILE A 96 12.62 -8.70 7.84
C ILE A 96 12.76 -7.27 8.31
N ASN A 97 12.21 -6.30 7.58
CA ASN A 97 12.03 -4.96 8.12
C ASN A 97 10.83 -4.91 9.08
N ARG A 98 10.96 -4.12 10.15
CA ARG A 98 9.93 -3.99 11.21
C ARG A 98 8.52 -3.70 10.64
N THR A 99 8.44 -2.93 9.56
CA THR A 99 7.19 -2.51 8.92
C THR A 99 6.68 -3.49 7.88
N ALA A 100 7.19 -4.72 7.86
CA ALA A 100 6.65 -5.77 7.00
C ALA A 100 5.14 -5.93 7.23
N HIS A 101 4.40 -6.22 6.16
CA HIS A 101 2.96 -6.40 6.24
C HIS A 101 2.61 -7.57 7.19
N LYS A 102 1.45 -7.48 7.86
CA LYS A 102 0.98 -8.52 8.79
C LYS A 102 0.99 -9.94 8.22
N SER A 103 0.81 -10.10 6.90
CA SER A 103 0.88 -11.40 6.24
C SER A 103 2.27 -12.05 6.30
N VAL A 104 3.35 -11.25 6.37
CA VAL A 104 4.71 -11.75 6.58
C VAL A 104 4.79 -12.38 7.99
N TYR A 105 4.41 -11.65 9.02
CA TYR A 105 4.40 -12.15 10.41
C TYR A 105 3.53 -13.39 10.57
N ASN A 106 2.34 -13.40 9.94
CA ASN A 106 1.45 -14.56 9.96
C ASN A 106 2.11 -15.79 9.30
N ALA A 107 2.77 -15.61 8.15
CA ALA A 107 3.47 -16.69 7.45
C ALA A 107 4.65 -17.22 8.28
N LEU A 108 5.43 -16.33 8.90
CA LEU A 108 6.54 -16.73 9.78
C LEU A 108 6.05 -17.58 10.95
N SER A 109 4.95 -17.18 11.58
CA SER A 109 4.32 -17.98 12.65
C SER A 109 3.81 -19.34 12.15
N LEU A 110 3.14 -19.38 10.98
CA LEU A 110 2.59 -20.61 10.41
C LEU A 110 3.69 -21.61 10.01
N PHE A 111 4.84 -21.13 9.55
CA PHE A 111 5.92 -21.99 9.04
C PHE A 111 7.05 -22.18 10.06
N ASN A 112 6.89 -21.66 11.27
CA ASN A 112 7.89 -21.71 12.33
C ASN A 112 9.26 -21.16 11.87
N ILE A 113 9.23 -19.99 11.21
CA ILE A 113 10.41 -19.23 10.79
C ILE A 113 10.63 -18.08 11.77
N GLU A 114 11.82 -18.00 12.34
CA GLU A 114 12.19 -16.94 13.28
C GLU A 114 12.55 -15.64 12.54
N PRO A 115 11.92 -14.49 12.87
CA PRO A 115 12.28 -13.22 12.28
C PRO A 115 13.53 -12.62 12.91
N VAL A 116 14.46 -12.15 12.08
CA VAL A 116 15.53 -11.22 12.46
C VAL A 116 15.09 -9.83 12.00
N ILE A 117 14.66 -9.00 12.97
CA ILE A 117 14.02 -7.71 12.63
C ILE A 117 15.07 -6.61 12.52
N VAL A 118 15.09 -5.91 11.37
CA VAL A 118 15.94 -4.74 11.10
C VAL A 118 15.11 -3.48 10.90
N ALA A 119 15.75 -2.31 10.81
CA ALA A 119 15.11 -1.01 10.68
C ALA A 119 14.05 -0.75 11.77
N ASN A 120 14.46 -0.95 13.02
CA ASN A 120 13.57 -0.86 14.20
C ASN A 120 13.23 0.56 14.62
N GLY A 121 13.94 1.57 14.11
CA GLY A 121 13.80 2.97 14.48
C GLY A 121 12.67 3.68 13.71
N THR A 122 12.50 4.95 14.09
CA THR A 122 11.67 5.91 13.36
C THR A 122 12.50 7.16 13.08
N GLU A 123 12.31 7.73 11.90
CA GLU A 123 12.92 9.00 11.50
C GLU A 123 11.82 9.95 11.09
N ASN A 124 11.75 11.13 11.72
CA ASN A 124 10.67 12.10 11.51
C ASN A 124 9.26 11.51 11.66
N GLY A 125 9.08 10.51 12.55
CA GLY A 125 7.80 9.82 12.76
C GLY A 125 7.41 8.83 11.67
N LEU A 126 8.29 8.60 10.68
CA LEU A 126 8.17 7.54 9.70
C LEU A 126 9.07 6.36 10.08
N PRO A 127 8.74 5.14 9.67
CA PRO A 127 9.62 4.00 9.90
C PRO A 127 11.01 4.23 9.29
N GLN A 128 12.04 3.72 9.95
CA GLN A 128 13.39 3.74 9.42
C GLN A 128 13.47 2.92 8.12
N ILE A 129 14.25 3.41 7.15
CA ILE A 129 14.52 2.72 5.90
C ILE A 129 15.65 1.70 6.13
N VAL A 130 15.51 0.49 5.59
CA VAL A 130 16.52 -0.57 5.68
C VAL A 130 17.79 -0.14 4.95
N SER A 131 18.94 -0.43 5.54
CA SER A 131 20.25 -0.22 4.92
C SER A 131 20.96 -1.56 4.67
N GLU A 132 21.87 -1.58 3.68
CA GLU A 132 22.72 -2.73 3.40
C GLU A 132 23.57 -3.15 4.63
N LYS A 133 24.03 -2.17 5.41
CA LYS A 133 24.82 -2.42 6.62
C LYS A 133 24.04 -3.18 7.71
N GLU A 134 22.73 -2.97 7.78
CA GLU A 134 21.88 -3.72 8.71
C GLU A 134 21.68 -5.17 8.24
N ILE A 135 21.58 -5.39 6.94
CA ILE A 135 21.51 -6.74 6.37
C ILE A 135 22.85 -7.49 6.60
N GLU A 136 24.00 -6.84 6.33
CA GLU A 136 25.34 -7.40 6.52
C GLU A 136 25.58 -7.94 7.94
N LYS A 137 24.99 -7.32 8.96
CA LYS A 137 25.15 -7.76 10.35
C LYS A 137 24.59 -9.16 10.64
N TYR A 138 23.59 -9.58 9.88
CA TYR A 138 22.78 -10.75 10.21
C TYR A 138 22.74 -11.81 9.10
N ILE A 139 23.12 -11.46 7.88
CA ILE A 139 22.91 -12.34 6.71
C ILE A 139 23.72 -13.65 6.81
N ASP A 140 24.91 -13.60 7.42
CA ASP A 140 25.77 -14.77 7.58
C ASP A 140 25.52 -15.56 8.88
N MET A 141 24.48 -15.19 9.65
CA MET A 141 24.08 -15.98 10.81
C MET A 141 23.66 -17.40 10.40
N PRO A 142 23.90 -18.41 11.26
CA PRO A 142 23.44 -19.77 11.01
C PRO A 142 21.94 -19.83 10.78
N ASP A 143 21.54 -20.72 9.88
CA ASP A 143 20.12 -21.00 9.52
C ASP A 143 19.34 -19.82 8.94
N VAL A 144 20.00 -18.73 8.49
CA VAL A 144 19.34 -17.62 7.79
C VAL A 144 19.03 -18.01 6.35
N ILE A 145 17.74 -17.91 5.97
CA ILE A 145 17.25 -18.12 4.60
C ILE A 145 17.74 -17.00 3.68
N GLY A 146 17.70 -15.77 4.17
CA GLY A 146 17.94 -14.55 3.42
C GLY A 146 17.17 -13.38 4.02
N ALA A 147 16.67 -12.51 3.16
CA ALA A 147 15.86 -11.35 3.57
C ALA A 147 14.51 -11.33 2.86
N MET A 148 13.43 -11.05 3.59
CA MET A 148 12.09 -10.76 3.10
C MET A 148 11.76 -9.30 3.44
N LEU A 149 11.85 -8.41 2.46
CA LEU A 149 11.74 -6.97 2.67
C LEU A 149 10.56 -6.38 1.90
N THR A 150 9.92 -5.36 2.50
CA THR A 150 8.88 -4.58 1.83
C THR A 150 9.53 -3.44 1.05
N TYR A 151 9.30 -3.38 -0.25
CA TYR A 151 9.86 -2.39 -1.17
C TYR A 151 8.91 -2.10 -2.34
N PRO A 152 8.51 -0.83 -2.57
CA PRO A 152 8.69 0.31 -1.65
C PRO A 152 7.90 0.14 -0.35
N ASP A 153 8.19 1.00 0.63
CA ASP A 153 7.37 1.05 1.84
C ASP A 153 5.96 1.62 1.55
N TYR A 154 5.10 1.63 2.56
CA TYR A 154 3.72 2.11 2.43
C TYR A 154 3.64 3.56 1.95
N PHE A 155 4.61 4.40 2.31
CA PHE A 155 4.70 5.80 1.91
C PHE A 155 5.38 6.02 0.55
N GLY A 156 5.85 4.97 -0.11
CA GLY A 156 6.54 5.03 -1.41
C GLY A 156 8.02 5.33 -1.32
N ARG A 157 8.62 5.23 -0.12
CA ARG A 157 10.06 5.38 0.07
C ARG A 157 10.77 4.06 -0.24
N THR A 158 12.02 4.14 -0.68
CA THR A 158 12.81 3.00 -1.13
C THR A 158 14.16 2.96 -0.44
N PHE A 159 14.76 1.80 -0.42
CA PHE A 159 16.16 1.59 -0.09
C PHE A 159 16.97 1.24 -1.35
N ASP A 160 18.30 1.20 -1.25
CA ASP A 160 19.16 0.75 -2.34
C ASP A 160 19.06 -0.78 -2.50
N ILE A 161 18.04 -1.23 -3.23
CA ILE A 161 17.75 -2.65 -3.44
C ILE A 161 18.90 -3.35 -4.17
N LYS A 162 19.66 -2.65 -5.01
CA LYS A 162 20.82 -3.20 -5.72
C LYS A 162 21.89 -3.62 -4.73
N LYS A 163 22.31 -2.71 -3.84
CA LYS A 163 23.31 -3.02 -2.81
C LYS A 163 22.84 -4.13 -1.88
N ILE A 164 21.59 -4.11 -1.45
CA ILE A 164 21.04 -5.18 -0.61
C ILE A 164 21.06 -6.52 -1.35
N SER A 165 20.69 -6.55 -2.64
CA SER A 165 20.77 -7.76 -3.45
C SER A 165 22.20 -8.30 -3.56
N GLU A 166 23.19 -7.41 -3.75
CA GLU A 166 24.60 -7.76 -3.81
C GLU A 166 25.08 -8.39 -2.50
N VAL A 167 24.70 -7.83 -1.34
CA VAL A 167 25.00 -8.36 -0.01
C VAL A 167 24.40 -9.77 0.16
N VAL A 168 23.11 -9.91 -0.10
CA VAL A 168 22.39 -11.17 0.07
C VAL A 168 22.97 -12.27 -0.83
N LYS A 169 23.21 -11.96 -2.11
CA LYS A 169 23.77 -12.93 -3.09
C LYS A 169 25.20 -13.32 -2.78
N ARG A 170 26.03 -12.39 -2.30
CA ARG A 170 27.39 -12.69 -1.89
C ARG A 170 27.46 -13.74 -0.75
N SER A 171 26.47 -13.74 0.12
CA SER A 171 26.31 -14.71 1.19
C SER A 171 25.61 -16.02 0.75
N GLY A 172 25.31 -16.19 -0.55
CA GLY A 172 24.63 -17.37 -1.08
C GLY A 172 23.18 -17.51 -0.56
N LYS A 173 22.52 -16.41 -0.21
CA LYS A 173 21.18 -16.36 0.38
C LYS A 173 20.16 -15.78 -0.61
N TYR A 174 18.88 -15.81 -0.23
CA TYR A 174 17.77 -15.39 -1.08
C TYR A 174 17.22 -14.02 -0.69
N LEU A 175 16.91 -13.20 -1.69
CA LEU A 175 16.21 -11.93 -1.54
C LEU A 175 14.75 -12.08 -1.99
N LEU A 176 13.84 -12.04 -1.04
CA LEU A 176 12.39 -12.05 -1.24
C LEU A 176 11.86 -10.63 -1.04
N ILE A 177 11.00 -10.16 -1.96
CA ILE A 177 10.48 -8.79 -1.88
C ILE A 177 8.94 -8.78 -1.89
N ASP A 178 8.38 -8.16 -0.84
CA ASP A 178 7.01 -7.67 -0.88
C ASP A 178 6.99 -6.36 -1.67
N ASN A 179 6.77 -6.47 -2.98
CA ASN A 179 6.66 -5.35 -3.92
C ASN A 179 5.20 -4.95 -4.15
N ALA A 180 4.32 -5.17 -3.18
CA ALA A 180 2.88 -4.94 -3.33
C ALA A 180 2.51 -3.52 -3.77
N HIS A 181 3.37 -2.53 -3.54
CA HIS A 181 3.20 -1.14 -3.98
C HIS A 181 4.07 -0.73 -5.16
N GLY A 182 4.99 -1.57 -5.64
CA GLY A 182 6.07 -1.18 -6.55
C GLY A 182 5.93 -1.60 -8.01
N ASN A 183 4.82 -2.25 -8.41
CA ASN A 183 4.66 -2.70 -9.80
C ASN A 183 4.83 -1.57 -10.84
N CYS A 184 4.42 -0.34 -10.50
CA CYS A 184 4.55 0.81 -11.39
C CYS A 184 6.01 1.14 -11.76
N PHE A 185 7.00 0.83 -10.92
CA PHE A 185 8.41 1.10 -11.20
C PHE A 185 8.93 0.34 -12.44
N LYS A 186 8.30 -0.79 -12.78
CA LYS A 186 8.60 -1.51 -14.03
C LYS A 186 8.36 -0.66 -15.28
N PHE A 187 7.45 0.30 -15.22
CA PHE A 187 6.95 1.00 -16.40
C PHE A 187 7.35 2.47 -16.46
N ILE A 188 7.51 3.15 -15.33
CA ILE A 188 7.73 4.61 -15.29
C ILE A 188 9.05 5.03 -14.65
N GLY A 189 9.80 4.11 -14.06
CA GLY A 189 11.00 4.46 -13.31
C GLY A 189 10.66 5.17 -11.98
N GLY A 190 11.56 6.04 -11.54
CA GLY A 190 11.51 6.70 -10.23
C GLY A 190 12.34 5.96 -9.19
N ALA A 191 12.24 4.63 -9.18
CA ALA A 191 13.11 3.72 -8.45
C ALA A 191 13.35 2.43 -9.25
N ALA A 192 14.28 1.60 -8.80
CA ALA A 192 14.54 0.30 -9.38
C ALA A 192 13.33 -0.62 -9.20
N TYR A 193 13.01 -1.43 -10.20
CA TYR A 193 11.96 -2.43 -10.06
C TYR A 193 12.48 -3.66 -9.29
N ALA A 194 11.75 -4.11 -8.29
CA ALA A 194 12.16 -5.21 -7.41
C ALA A 194 12.52 -6.50 -8.17
N GLY A 195 11.76 -6.82 -9.22
CA GLY A 195 11.99 -7.98 -10.07
C GLY A 195 13.33 -7.98 -10.82
N GLU A 196 14.11 -6.91 -10.83
CA GLU A 196 15.46 -6.91 -11.40
C GLU A 196 16.49 -7.49 -10.43
N TYR A 197 16.21 -7.47 -9.14
CA TYR A 197 17.16 -7.78 -8.07
C TYR A 197 16.73 -8.94 -7.16
N ALA A 198 15.44 -9.14 -6.97
CA ALA A 198 14.87 -10.19 -6.11
C ALA A 198 14.94 -11.59 -6.76
N ASP A 199 15.03 -12.61 -5.93
CA ASP A 199 14.91 -14.00 -6.34
C ASP A 199 13.44 -14.44 -6.44
N MET A 200 12.60 -13.95 -5.52
CA MET A 200 11.14 -14.02 -5.58
C MET A 200 10.53 -12.71 -5.15
N TRP A 201 9.41 -12.32 -5.78
CA TRP A 201 8.66 -11.12 -5.37
C TRP A 201 7.18 -11.25 -5.64
N VAL A 202 6.40 -10.44 -4.94
CA VAL A 202 4.95 -10.32 -5.16
C VAL A 202 4.58 -8.89 -5.49
N ASP A 203 3.81 -8.69 -6.56
CA ASP A 203 3.25 -7.39 -6.96
C ASP A 203 1.76 -7.32 -6.61
N GLY A 204 1.34 -6.32 -5.84
CA GLY A 204 -0.06 -6.01 -5.60
C GLY A 204 -0.65 -5.18 -6.75
N VAL A 205 -0.93 -5.83 -7.87
CA VAL A 205 -1.31 -5.17 -9.14
C VAL A 205 -2.52 -4.24 -8.96
N HIS A 206 -3.47 -4.63 -8.11
CA HIS A 206 -4.69 -3.85 -7.85
C HIS A 206 -4.44 -2.50 -7.17
N LYS A 207 -3.25 -2.25 -6.62
CA LYS A 207 -2.96 -0.99 -5.90
C LYS A 207 -2.70 0.19 -6.83
N THR A 208 -2.08 -0.05 -7.97
CA THR A 208 -1.65 1.03 -8.89
C THR A 208 -2.08 0.85 -10.34
N ASN A 209 -2.54 -0.34 -10.73
CA ASN A 209 -2.91 -0.65 -12.11
C ASN A 209 -4.45 -0.71 -12.28
N TYR A 210 -4.90 -0.75 -13.53
CA TYR A 210 -6.31 -1.00 -13.88
C TYR A 210 -6.70 -2.45 -13.58
N THR A 211 -6.84 -2.76 -12.30
CA THR A 211 -7.07 -4.13 -11.82
C THR A 211 -8.12 -4.12 -10.72
N LEU A 212 -8.96 -5.14 -10.70
CA LEU A 212 -9.92 -5.35 -9.63
C LEU A 212 -9.20 -5.67 -8.32
N ASN A 213 -9.84 -5.35 -7.20
CA ASN A 213 -9.31 -5.64 -5.87
C ASN A 213 -8.91 -7.12 -5.74
N GLN A 214 -7.92 -7.44 -4.91
CA GLN A 214 -7.28 -8.75 -4.73
C GLN A 214 -6.37 -9.19 -5.89
N GLY A 215 -6.39 -8.54 -7.05
CA GLY A 215 -5.50 -8.91 -8.17
C GLY A 215 -4.03 -8.67 -7.84
N ALA A 216 -3.21 -9.72 -7.93
CA ALA A 216 -1.78 -9.71 -7.68
C ALA A 216 -1.05 -10.70 -8.60
N VAL A 217 0.29 -10.64 -8.63
CA VAL A 217 1.14 -11.68 -9.21
C VAL A 217 2.28 -12.00 -8.27
N VAL A 218 2.69 -13.26 -8.24
CA VAL A 218 3.93 -13.69 -7.58
C VAL A 218 4.89 -14.26 -8.62
N CYS A 219 6.16 -13.94 -8.45
CA CYS A 219 7.20 -14.18 -9.45
C CYS A 219 8.43 -14.85 -8.84
N ALA A 220 9.17 -15.59 -9.67
CA ALA A 220 10.45 -16.18 -9.33
C ALA A 220 11.46 -16.06 -10.47
N LYS A 221 12.77 -16.01 -10.12
CA LYS A 221 13.92 -15.91 -11.04
C LYS A 221 14.82 -17.14 -10.97
N SER A 222 14.37 -18.31 -10.99
CA SER A 222 15.13 -19.51 -11.26
C SER A 222 14.18 -20.67 -11.37
N HIS A 223 14.57 -21.70 -12.09
CA HIS A 223 13.74 -22.89 -12.27
C HIS A 223 13.44 -23.59 -10.93
N ASP A 224 14.41 -23.72 -10.02
CA ASP A 224 14.18 -24.35 -8.71
C ASP A 224 13.17 -23.57 -7.87
N LEU A 225 13.33 -22.25 -7.76
CA LEU A 225 12.39 -21.40 -7.04
C LEU A 225 11.01 -21.36 -7.71
N ALA A 226 10.96 -21.41 -9.05
CA ALA A 226 9.72 -21.50 -9.81
C ALA A 226 8.91 -22.74 -9.46
N GLU A 227 9.56 -23.92 -9.44
CA GLU A 227 8.90 -25.18 -9.10
C GLU A 227 8.45 -25.23 -7.63
N ARG A 228 9.23 -24.67 -6.71
CA ARG A 228 8.84 -24.52 -5.31
C ARG A 228 7.66 -23.57 -5.15
N LEU A 229 7.71 -22.43 -5.83
CA LEU A 229 6.66 -21.40 -5.78
C LEU A 229 5.36 -21.89 -6.42
N LYS A 230 5.44 -22.64 -7.54
CA LYS A 230 4.29 -23.29 -8.18
C LYS A 230 3.58 -24.25 -7.22
N ARG A 231 4.33 -25.09 -6.51
CA ARG A 231 3.76 -25.98 -5.47
C ARG A 231 3.14 -25.19 -4.33
N ALA A 232 3.82 -24.15 -3.85
CA ALA A 232 3.34 -23.32 -2.76
C ALA A 232 2.04 -22.58 -3.14
N THR A 233 1.96 -21.98 -4.32
CA THR A 233 0.74 -21.33 -4.79
C THR A 233 -0.42 -22.31 -4.93
N GLY A 234 -0.18 -23.55 -5.32
CA GLY A 234 -1.21 -24.60 -5.34
C GLY A 234 -1.79 -24.95 -3.96
N ILE A 235 -1.04 -24.67 -2.87
CA ILE A 235 -1.51 -24.90 -1.49
C ILE A 235 -2.34 -23.72 -0.99
N PHE A 236 -1.94 -22.48 -1.30
CA PHE A 236 -2.50 -21.26 -0.67
C PHE A 236 -3.51 -20.54 -1.54
N SER A 237 -3.55 -20.78 -2.86
CA SER A 237 -4.56 -20.20 -3.73
C SER A 237 -5.86 -20.97 -3.64
N THR A 238 -6.98 -20.27 -3.86
CA THR A 238 -8.28 -20.91 -4.05
C THR A 238 -8.26 -21.88 -5.24
N THR A 239 -8.99 -22.99 -5.14
CA THR A 239 -9.22 -23.92 -6.25
C THR A 239 -10.30 -23.43 -7.22
N SER A 240 -10.98 -22.32 -6.89
CA SER A 240 -12.03 -21.69 -7.71
C SER A 240 -11.66 -20.22 -7.99
N PRO A 241 -10.56 -19.93 -8.70
CA PRO A 241 -10.10 -18.56 -8.91
C PRO A 241 -11.12 -17.74 -9.71
N SER A 242 -11.26 -16.46 -9.36
CA SER A 242 -12.08 -15.54 -10.14
C SER A 242 -11.39 -15.18 -11.44
N TYR A 243 -11.89 -15.68 -12.56
CA TYR A 243 -11.37 -15.33 -13.89
C TYR A 243 -11.53 -13.85 -14.23
N ILE A 244 -12.53 -13.18 -13.65
CA ILE A 244 -12.70 -11.72 -13.81
C ILE A 244 -11.52 -10.98 -13.16
N ILE A 245 -11.12 -11.38 -11.95
CA ILE A 245 -9.94 -10.82 -11.27
C ILE A 245 -8.68 -11.16 -12.07
N ALA A 246 -8.50 -12.42 -12.47
CA ALA A 246 -7.34 -12.85 -13.25
C ALA A 246 -7.20 -12.08 -14.56
N ALA A 247 -8.30 -11.93 -15.32
CA ALA A 247 -8.35 -11.13 -16.53
C ALA A 247 -7.98 -9.65 -16.29
N SER A 248 -8.42 -9.09 -15.14
CA SER A 248 -8.09 -7.72 -14.78
C SER A 248 -6.61 -7.55 -14.43
N VAL A 249 -5.96 -8.55 -13.84
CA VAL A 249 -4.51 -8.56 -13.56
C VAL A 249 -3.72 -8.53 -14.86
N GLU A 250 -4.03 -9.46 -15.78
CA GLU A 250 -3.41 -9.49 -17.10
C GLU A 250 -3.59 -8.15 -17.83
N TYR A 251 -4.83 -7.65 -17.88
CA TYR A 251 -5.14 -6.37 -18.48
C TYR A 251 -4.35 -5.22 -17.86
N GLY A 252 -4.33 -5.11 -16.54
CA GLY A 252 -3.72 -3.99 -15.83
C GLY A 252 -2.21 -3.89 -16.06
N ILE A 253 -1.50 -5.02 -16.07
CA ILE A 253 -0.06 -5.06 -16.35
C ILE A 253 0.20 -4.71 -17.82
N LYS A 254 -0.52 -5.36 -18.77
CA LYS A 254 -0.37 -5.08 -20.20
C LYS A 254 -0.79 -3.66 -20.55
N TYR A 255 -1.83 -3.11 -19.90
CA TYR A 255 -2.25 -1.73 -20.11
C TYR A 255 -1.10 -0.76 -19.78
N ASN A 256 -0.47 -0.89 -18.61
CA ASN A 256 0.65 -0.03 -18.25
C ASN A 256 1.88 -0.25 -19.14
N TYR A 257 2.14 -1.48 -19.56
CA TYR A 257 3.23 -1.81 -20.47
C TYR A 257 3.09 -1.11 -21.84
N TYR A 258 1.89 -1.15 -22.44
CA TYR A 258 1.64 -0.55 -23.75
C TYR A 258 1.29 0.95 -23.69
N ASN A 259 0.94 1.48 -22.53
CA ASN A 259 0.50 2.87 -22.35
C ASN A 259 1.38 3.61 -21.30
N LYS A 260 2.70 3.43 -21.37
CA LYS A 260 3.65 4.08 -20.45
C LYS A 260 3.47 5.59 -20.38
N ASP A 261 3.18 6.23 -21.51
CA ASP A 261 2.98 7.68 -21.59
C ASP A 261 1.79 8.18 -20.72
N ILE A 262 0.72 7.40 -20.64
CA ILE A 262 -0.43 7.73 -19.79
C ILE A 262 -0.02 7.65 -18.31
N LEU A 263 0.72 6.62 -17.95
CA LEU A 263 1.23 6.44 -16.59
C LEU A 263 2.24 7.54 -16.22
N CYS A 264 3.17 7.85 -17.12
CA CYS A 264 4.11 8.98 -16.98
C CYS A 264 3.38 10.33 -16.86
N SER A 265 2.29 10.51 -17.61
CA SER A 265 1.43 11.70 -17.47
C SER A 265 0.78 11.81 -16.09
N ALA A 266 0.32 10.68 -15.53
CA ALA A 266 -0.20 10.66 -14.16
C ALA A 266 0.89 11.06 -13.14
N ALA A 267 2.08 10.49 -13.26
CA ALA A 267 3.23 10.83 -12.42
C ALA A 267 3.59 12.33 -12.47
N ARG A 268 3.65 12.91 -13.67
CA ARG A 268 3.87 14.37 -13.83
C ARG A 268 2.80 15.19 -13.12
N LYS A 269 1.51 14.80 -13.20
CA LYS A 269 0.43 15.52 -12.51
C LYS A 269 0.52 15.43 -10.99
N VAL A 270 1.00 14.30 -10.45
CA VAL A 270 1.28 14.17 -9.01
C VAL A 270 2.40 15.11 -8.60
N LYS A 271 3.50 15.15 -9.37
CA LYS A 271 4.61 16.09 -9.15
C LYS A 271 4.14 17.54 -9.18
N ASP A 272 3.41 17.94 -10.22
CA ASP A 272 2.85 19.31 -10.36
C ASP A 272 1.93 19.66 -9.17
N LEU A 273 1.15 18.70 -8.68
CA LEU A 273 0.31 18.88 -7.49
C LEU A 273 1.17 19.11 -6.25
N GLY A 274 2.21 18.31 -6.05
CA GLY A 274 3.16 18.47 -4.94
C GLY A 274 3.86 19.85 -4.96
N GLU A 275 4.33 20.29 -6.12
CA GLU A 275 4.97 21.61 -6.29
C GLU A 275 4.00 22.76 -5.98
N LYS A 276 2.76 22.69 -6.45
CA LYS A 276 1.73 23.69 -6.15
C LYS A 276 1.36 23.74 -4.66
N LEU A 277 1.29 22.59 -4.01
CA LEU A 277 1.07 22.50 -2.58
C LEU A 277 2.25 23.07 -1.80
N ALA A 278 3.47 22.76 -2.20
CA ALA A 278 4.70 23.30 -1.60
C ALA A 278 4.77 24.84 -1.72
N ALA A 279 4.45 25.38 -2.90
CA ALA A 279 4.35 26.82 -3.11
C ALA A 279 3.28 27.50 -2.22
N SER A 280 2.29 26.75 -1.76
CA SER A 280 1.27 27.18 -0.81
C SER A 280 1.63 26.91 0.65
N GLY A 281 2.88 26.53 0.94
CA GLY A 281 3.39 26.25 2.29
C GLY A 281 2.90 24.94 2.89
N ILE A 282 2.50 23.97 2.06
CA ILE A 282 2.21 22.60 2.47
C ILE A 282 3.49 21.78 2.34
N LYS A 283 3.85 21.03 3.39
CA LYS A 283 5.03 20.19 3.43
C LYS A 283 4.68 18.76 3.04
N THR A 284 5.41 18.21 2.08
CA THR A 284 5.28 16.84 1.61
C THR A 284 6.46 16.00 2.07
N ILE A 285 6.27 14.70 2.11
CA ILE A 285 7.34 13.73 2.37
C ILE A 285 7.92 13.29 1.02
N ASP A 286 9.25 13.30 0.94
CA ASP A 286 9.94 12.78 -0.25
C ASP A 286 9.76 11.26 -0.34
N CYS A 287 9.36 10.81 -1.52
CA CYS A 287 9.26 9.38 -1.83
C CYS A 287 9.66 9.13 -3.29
N ALA A 288 10.10 7.90 -3.56
CA ALA A 288 10.50 7.49 -4.90
C ALA A 288 9.31 7.08 -5.78
N ASP A 289 8.16 6.76 -5.17
CA ASP A 289 6.95 6.39 -5.90
C ASP A 289 6.29 7.64 -6.50
N PRO A 290 6.35 7.82 -7.83
CA PRO A 290 5.86 9.02 -8.48
C PRO A 290 4.32 9.11 -8.53
N LEU A 291 3.61 8.08 -8.07
CA LEU A 291 2.14 8.04 -8.00
C LEU A 291 1.62 8.29 -6.59
N LYS A 292 2.51 8.48 -5.61
CA LYS A 292 2.15 8.79 -4.23
C LYS A 292 2.45 10.23 -3.87
N LEU A 293 1.64 10.79 -3.01
CA LEU A 293 1.83 12.11 -2.42
C LEU A 293 1.45 12.04 -0.94
N THR A 294 2.43 12.21 -0.07
CA THR A 294 2.23 12.24 1.38
C THR A 294 2.41 13.67 1.88
N ILE A 295 1.43 14.19 2.61
CA ILE A 295 1.48 15.50 3.26
C ILE A 295 1.78 15.30 4.74
N ASP A 296 2.76 16.02 5.27
CA ASP A 296 3.00 16.17 6.71
C ASP A 296 2.09 17.28 7.23
N MET A 297 1.01 16.91 7.92
CA MET A 297 0.00 17.84 8.40
C MET A 297 0.55 18.77 9.48
N GLU A 298 1.35 18.22 10.40
CA GLU A 298 1.96 18.97 11.49
C GLU A 298 2.85 20.10 10.95
N LYS A 299 3.81 19.74 10.07
CA LYS A 299 4.70 20.72 9.43
C LYS A 299 3.99 21.69 8.48
N SER A 300 2.77 21.36 8.07
CA SER A 300 1.93 22.19 7.20
C SER A 300 0.98 23.10 7.95
N GLY A 301 0.87 22.99 9.27
CA GLY A 301 -0.14 23.68 10.08
C GLY A 301 -1.56 23.25 9.71
N LEU A 302 -1.78 21.96 9.47
CA LEU A 302 -3.08 21.39 9.12
C LEU A 302 -3.68 20.66 10.32
N LEU A 303 -4.87 21.06 10.73
CA LEU A 303 -5.62 20.36 11.77
C LEU A 303 -6.40 19.19 11.17
N PHE A 304 -6.36 18.04 11.83
CA PHE A 304 -7.05 16.82 11.40
C PHE A 304 -8.53 17.06 11.07
N ILE A 305 -9.26 17.74 11.96
CA ILE A 305 -10.69 18.04 11.76
C ILE A 305 -10.96 18.94 10.54
N ALA A 306 -10.08 19.91 10.27
CA ALA A 306 -10.22 20.80 9.12
C ALA A 306 -9.99 20.03 7.81
N VAL A 307 -9.02 19.11 7.82
CA VAL A 307 -8.73 18.22 6.69
C VAL A 307 -9.88 17.25 6.43
N GLN A 308 -10.37 16.54 7.47
CA GLN A 308 -11.50 15.61 7.32
C GLN A 308 -12.73 16.32 6.73
N ASN A 309 -13.07 17.50 7.23
CA ASN A 309 -14.19 18.27 6.71
C ASN A 309 -13.98 18.70 5.25
N ALA A 310 -12.77 19.12 4.88
CA ALA A 310 -12.45 19.47 3.51
C ALA A 310 -12.55 18.26 2.58
N LEU A 311 -11.94 17.13 2.93
CA LEU A 311 -12.01 15.88 2.15
C LEU A 311 -13.47 15.44 1.93
N LYS A 312 -14.29 15.47 2.99
CA LYS A 312 -15.72 15.14 2.91
C LYS A 312 -16.47 16.09 1.96
N ASN A 313 -16.28 17.41 2.10
CA ASN A 313 -16.96 18.42 1.29
C ASN A 313 -16.58 18.33 -0.19
N TYR A 314 -15.33 17.98 -0.50
CA TYR A 314 -14.85 17.78 -1.86
C TYR A 314 -15.08 16.35 -2.37
N ARG A 315 -15.65 15.45 -1.54
CA ARG A 315 -15.88 14.02 -1.85
C ARG A 315 -14.59 13.34 -2.31
N ILE A 316 -13.55 13.42 -1.48
CA ILE A 316 -12.23 12.83 -1.71
C ILE A 316 -12.05 11.70 -0.71
N ALA A 317 -11.82 10.49 -1.20
CA ALA A 317 -11.30 9.37 -0.42
C ALA A 317 -9.77 9.35 -0.55
N VAL A 318 -9.10 9.08 0.56
CA VAL A 318 -7.63 9.00 0.64
C VAL A 318 -7.20 7.60 1.05
N GLU A 319 -5.97 7.25 0.76
CA GLU A 319 -5.40 5.95 1.16
C GLU A 319 -5.20 5.86 2.67
N LEU A 320 -4.62 6.91 3.25
CA LEU A 320 -4.40 7.05 4.69
C LEU A 320 -4.65 8.49 5.13
N ILE A 321 -5.29 8.62 6.27
CA ILE A 321 -5.27 9.85 7.07
C ILE A 321 -5.15 9.48 8.55
N ASN A 322 -4.18 10.08 9.22
CA ASN A 322 -4.03 10.06 10.66
C ASN A 322 -3.73 11.48 11.16
N GLU A 323 -3.41 11.64 12.44
CA GLU A 323 -3.15 12.97 13.02
C GLU A 323 -1.96 13.69 12.40
N ARG A 324 -1.02 12.96 11.78
CA ARG A 324 0.20 13.53 11.23
C ARG A 324 0.27 13.51 9.71
N TYR A 325 -0.22 12.47 9.05
CA TYR A 325 -0.03 12.28 7.62
C TYR A 325 -1.34 12.08 6.86
N ILE A 326 -1.33 12.58 5.61
CA ILE A 326 -2.31 12.22 4.60
C ILE A 326 -1.54 11.61 3.43
N LEU A 327 -1.91 10.39 3.04
CA LEU A 327 -1.36 9.71 1.87
C LEU A 327 -2.40 9.64 0.77
N PHE A 328 -2.05 10.18 -0.39
CA PHE A 328 -2.79 10.03 -1.63
C PHE A 328 -2.06 9.02 -2.52
N MET A 329 -2.82 8.09 -3.10
CA MET A 329 -2.36 7.18 -4.14
C MET A 329 -3.11 7.47 -5.42
N PHE A 330 -2.35 7.69 -6.50
CA PHE A 330 -2.89 7.95 -7.82
C PHE A 330 -2.54 6.81 -8.77
N SER A 331 -3.21 6.78 -9.92
CA SER A 331 -2.93 5.85 -10.99
C SER A 331 -3.20 6.49 -12.35
N SER A 332 -2.96 5.76 -13.42
CA SER A 332 -3.32 6.17 -14.78
C SER A 332 -4.83 6.40 -14.97
N ALA A 333 -5.68 5.91 -14.04
CA ALA A 333 -7.13 6.10 -14.06
C ALA A 333 -7.59 7.48 -13.59
N ASN A 334 -6.75 8.23 -12.85
CA ASN A 334 -7.13 9.53 -12.32
C ASN A 334 -7.21 10.59 -13.44
N ARG A 335 -8.26 11.39 -13.37
CA ARG A 335 -8.52 12.48 -14.32
C ARG A 335 -7.90 13.79 -13.83
N GLY A 336 -7.63 14.72 -14.75
CA GLY A 336 -7.04 16.02 -14.39
C GLY A 336 -7.87 16.83 -13.36
N GLY A 337 -9.19 16.61 -13.32
CA GLY A 337 -10.09 17.21 -12.31
C GLY A 337 -9.83 16.74 -10.90
N ASP A 338 -9.35 15.49 -10.71
CA ASP A 338 -9.11 14.90 -9.39
C ASP A 338 -7.97 15.63 -8.69
N TYR A 339 -6.86 15.88 -9.37
CA TYR A 339 -5.71 16.62 -8.85
C TYR A 339 -6.09 18.06 -8.45
N LYS A 340 -6.93 18.72 -9.28
CA LYS A 340 -7.46 20.07 -8.97
C LYS A 340 -8.34 20.07 -7.73
N LYS A 341 -9.16 19.04 -7.53
CA LYS A 341 -10.00 18.89 -6.34
C LYS A 341 -9.16 18.68 -5.09
N VAL A 342 -8.15 17.81 -5.14
CA VAL A 342 -7.23 17.57 -4.03
C VAL A 342 -6.52 18.87 -3.64
N PHE A 343 -5.96 19.60 -4.60
CA PHE A 343 -5.35 20.90 -4.34
C PHE A 343 -6.31 21.84 -3.59
N LYS A 344 -7.52 22.06 -4.15
CA LYS A 344 -8.52 22.96 -3.54
C LYS A 344 -8.92 22.53 -2.13
N ALA A 345 -9.08 21.23 -1.89
CA ALA A 345 -9.43 20.69 -0.59
C ALA A 345 -8.35 20.96 0.47
N ILE A 346 -7.08 20.74 0.12
CA ILE A 346 -5.97 20.96 1.05
C ILE A 346 -5.78 22.45 1.35
N ILE A 347 -5.87 23.32 0.34
CA ILE A 347 -5.80 24.78 0.57
C ILE A 347 -6.96 25.26 1.44
N LYS A 348 -8.18 24.74 1.24
CA LYS A 348 -9.33 25.06 2.10
C LYS A 348 -9.13 24.55 3.53
N ALA A 349 -8.57 23.36 3.69
CA ALA A 349 -8.22 22.80 4.99
C ALA A 349 -7.23 23.72 5.73
N LYS A 350 -6.18 24.19 5.05
CA LYS A 350 -5.19 25.10 5.62
C LYS A 350 -5.83 26.40 6.11
N ALA A 351 -6.66 27.03 5.28
CA ALA A 351 -7.37 28.26 5.66
C ALA A 351 -8.31 28.03 6.86
N ASN A 352 -8.97 26.87 6.94
CA ASN A 352 -9.84 26.55 8.06
C ASN A 352 -9.04 26.20 9.33
N SER A 353 -7.89 25.54 9.22
CA SER A 353 -6.99 25.26 10.36
C SER A 353 -6.56 26.57 11.04
N ALA A 354 -6.09 27.54 10.26
CA ALA A 354 -5.70 28.85 10.77
C ALA A 354 -6.85 29.58 11.49
N LYS A 355 -8.09 29.48 10.99
CA LYS A 355 -9.27 30.06 11.65
C LYS A 355 -9.59 29.40 12.99
N ILE A 356 -9.49 28.06 13.06
CA ILE A 356 -9.75 27.28 14.28
C ILE A 356 -8.70 27.63 15.34
N GLU A 357 -7.43 27.69 14.97
CA GLU A 357 -6.34 28.08 15.89
C GLU A 357 -6.53 29.53 16.41
N TYR A 358 -6.84 30.46 15.52
CA TYR A 358 -7.10 31.83 15.90
C TYR A 358 -8.27 31.95 16.90
N ALA A 359 -9.37 31.22 16.64
CA ALA A 359 -10.51 31.18 17.53
C ALA A 359 -10.19 30.55 18.90
N LYS A 360 -9.32 29.55 18.95
CA LYS A 360 -8.85 28.90 20.17
C LYS A 360 -8.01 29.87 21.01
N VAL A 361 -7.03 30.53 20.42
CA VAL A 361 -6.19 31.53 21.09
C VAL A 361 -7.03 32.70 21.59
N GLY A 362 -8.03 33.14 20.83
CA GLY A 362 -8.96 34.19 21.27
C GLY A 362 -9.77 33.77 22.49
N ARG A 363 -10.25 32.52 22.58
CA ARG A 363 -10.95 31.99 23.77
C ARG A 363 -10.05 31.89 24.98
N GLU A 364 -8.84 31.34 24.81
CA GLU A 364 -7.85 31.22 25.89
C GLU A 364 -7.49 32.61 26.48
N LYS A 365 -7.36 33.66 25.65
CA LYS A 365 -7.15 35.03 26.12
C LYS A 365 -8.33 35.54 26.92
N ILE A 366 -9.57 35.33 26.45
CA ILE A 366 -10.79 35.75 27.15
C ILE A 366 -10.94 35.00 28.47
N GLU A 367 -10.63 33.69 28.51
CA GLU A 367 -10.65 32.90 29.74
C GLU A 367 -9.55 33.33 30.73
N ALA A 368 -8.36 33.65 30.25
CA ALA A 368 -7.26 34.18 31.06
C ALA A 368 -7.59 35.56 31.63
N GLU A 369 -8.22 36.46 30.83
CA GLU A 369 -8.69 37.78 31.30
C GLU A 369 -9.79 37.63 32.36
N LYS A 370 -10.74 36.71 32.19
CA LYS A 370 -11.78 36.43 33.19
C LYS A 370 -11.19 35.83 34.48
N SER A 371 -10.23 34.90 34.36
CA SER A 371 -9.57 34.32 35.52
C SER A 371 -8.75 35.35 36.28
N ASN A 372 -8.09 36.28 35.61
CA ASN A 372 -7.39 37.39 36.24
C ASN A 372 -8.35 38.37 36.92
N ASP A 373 -9.53 38.63 36.32
CA ASP A 373 -10.58 39.49 36.91
C ASP A 373 -11.23 38.83 38.14
N GLU A 374 -11.48 37.51 38.09
CA GLU A 374 -11.94 36.74 39.26
C GLU A 374 -10.87 36.65 40.35
N THR A 375 -9.61 36.45 39.99
CA THR A 375 -8.50 36.45 40.95
C THR A 375 -8.31 37.83 41.57
N ALA A 376 -8.45 38.93 40.79
CA ALA A 376 -8.40 40.27 41.30
C ALA A 376 -9.60 40.59 42.23
N LYS A 377 -10.78 40.08 41.96
CA LYS A 377 -11.95 40.18 42.83
C LYS A 377 -11.79 39.38 44.13
N ILE A 378 -11.21 38.16 44.05
CA ILE A 378 -10.91 37.37 45.26
C ILE A 378 -9.82 38.02 46.08
N VAL A 379 -8.78 38.57 45.49
CA VAL A 379 -7.73 39.32 46.20
C VAL A 379 -8.27 40.57 46.85
N ALA A 380 -9.18 41.32 46.17
CA ALA A 380 -9.86 42.46 46.73
C ALA A 380 -10.80 42.09 47.89
N ALA A 381 -11.52 40.97 47.78
CA ALA A 381 -12.37 40.46 48.86
C ALA A 381 -11.56 39.97 50.04
N VAL A 382 -10.42 39.26 49.82
CA VAL A 382 -9.52 38.80 50.92
C VAL A 382 -8.79 39.95 51.56
N SER A 383 -8.40 41.00 50.84
CA SER A 383 -7.78 42.19 51.42
C SER A 383 -8.79 43.14 52.13
N GLY A 384 -10.11 42.99 51.89
CA GLY A 384 -11.17 43.69 52.63
C GLY A 384 -11.67 43.00 53.90
N GLU A 385 -11.29 41.75 54.15
CA GLU A 385 -11.72 40.93 55.32
C GLU A 385 -10.60 40.68 56.38
N THR A 386 -9.66 41.60 56.52
CA THR A 386 -8.72 41.54 57.66
C THR A 386 -9.21 42.43 58.80
N GLU A 387 -10.47 42.34 59.17
CA GLU A 387 -11.00 42.62 60.54
C GLU A 387 -12.18 41.68 60.79
N ASN A 388 -11.85 40.59 61.50
CA ASN A 388 -12.68 39.74 62.35
C ASN A 388 -12.57 38.22 62.10
N GLY A 389 -11.87 37.58 63.05
CA GLY A 389 -12.39 36.44 63.78
C GLY A 389 -12.35 35.03 63.13
N PHE A 390 -11.34 34.25 63.52
CA PHE A 390 -11.38 32.85 63.99
C PHE A 390 -12.62 31.97 63.65
N CYS A 391 -12.35 30.84 63.04
CA CYS A 391 -12.63 29.44 63.46
C CYS A 391 -12.68 28.52 62.27
N GLY A 392 -11.83 27.55 62.12
CA GLY A 392 -12.01 26.20 62.63
C GLY A 392 -12.41 25.17 61.57
N GLY A 393 -11.46 24.34 61.14
CA GLY A 393 -11.63 22.90 61.05
C GLY A 393 -12.27 22.26 59.80
N ARG A 394 -11.63 21.55 58.98
CA ARG A 394 -11.31 20.11 58.96
C ARG A 394 -10.88 19.62 57.55
N VAL A 395 -9.78 18.95 57.57
CA VAL A 395 -9.33 18.01 56.54
C VAL A 395 -10.23 16.77 56.56
N LEU A 396 -10.53 16.21 55.42
CA LEU A 396 -10.73 14.77 55.16
C LEU A 396 -10.65 14.55 53.68
N ASP A 397 -9.74 13.74 53.36
CA ASP A 397 -9.43 12.59 52.50
C ASP A 397 -9.64 12.74 51.02
#